data_5e80089383bb5644b7315e04f11af6b6
#
_entry.id   5e80089383bb5644b7315e04f11af6b6
#
_cell.length_a   1.000
_cell.length_b   1.000
_cell.length_c   1.000
_cell.angle_alpha   90.00
_cell.angle_beta   90.00
_cell.angle_gamma   90.00
#
_symmetry.space_group_name_H-M   'P 1'
#
loop_
_entity.id
_entity.type
_entity.pdbx_description
1 polymer ?
#
loop_
_entity_poly.entity_id
_entity_poly.type
_entity_poly.pdbx_seq_one_letter_code
_entity_poly.pdbx_strand_id
1 'polypeptide(L)'
;MPIFVKCEDYVIKPNAMMDHWEIIDLYKALLALAAGAILGSEREFKDKAAGLKTITVICLGSALFAIISYKVGIADHETTRIASYIVSGVGFIGAGVIFKDGPNVSGLTTAGIIWVAAAVGTAIGFGEFFLAATFMVASLLIVFSSPIINKVFRAKKQQRRLSFAIERRHQEHKDRILAALAAAGIDIDETTLEMRQDILKITAEISISQEKQKWLEQFLSHEEHIISFSL
;
A
#
# COMPACT_ATOMS: atom_id res chain seq x y z
N MET A 1 -56.95 17.81 -12.53
CA MET A 1 -57.35 17.59 -11.13
C MET A 1 -56.10 17.21 -10.38
N PRO A 2 -55.45 18.13 -9.64
CA PRO A 2 -54.19 17.83 -8.97
C PRO A 2 -54.47 17.06 -7.68
N ILE A 3 -53.87 15.90 -7.54
CA ILE A 3 -53.87 15.10 -6.32
C ILE A 3 -52.90 15.80 -5.35
N PHE A 4 -53.45 16.62 -4.46
CA PHE A 4 -52.74 17.06 -3.27
C PHE A 4 -52.57 15.87 -2.35
N VAL A 5 -51.41 15.23 -2.37
CA VAL A 5 -51.00 14.33 -1.31
C VAL A 5 -50.73 15.19 -0.08
N LYS A 6 -51.56 15.04 0.96
CA LYS A 6 -51.37 15.72 2.23
C LYS A 6 -50.05 15.28 2.84
N CYS A 7 -49.16 16.23 3.07
CA CYS A 7 -47.87 16.06 3.80
C CYS A 7 -48.03 15.75 5.30
N GLU A 8 -49.23 15.34 5.77
CA GLU A 8 -49.51 15.16 7.20
C GLU A 8 -49.18 13.79 7.77
N ASP A 9 -48.87 12.79 6.93
CA ASP A 9 -48.66 11.40 7.41
C ASP A 9 -47.16 11.03 7.58
N TYR A 10 -46.21 11.97 7.37
CA TYR A 10 -44.82 11.75 7.64
C TYR A 10 -44.37 12.42 8.96
N VAL A 11 -45.14 12.25 10.02
CA VAL A 11 -44.61 12.42 11.37
C VAL A 11 -43.82 11.16 11.68
N ILE A 12 -42.49 11.21 11.36
CA ILE A 12 -41.52 10.26 11.90
C ILE A 12 -41.69 10.33 13.43
N LYS A 13 -42.35 9.32 14.02
CA LYS A 13 -42.41 9.23 15.48
C LYS A 13 -40.98 9.19 16.00
N PRO A 14 -40.52 10.21 16.75
CA PRO A 14 -39.14 10.24 17.23
C PRO A 14 -38.75 9.01 18.07
N ASN A 15 -39.72 8.33 18.64
CA ASN A 15 -39.52 7.10 19.42
C ASN A 15 -39.23 5.87 18.55
N ALA A 16 -39.68 5.82 17.28
CA ALA A 16 -39.40 4.69 16.39
C ALA A 16 -37.92 4.67 15.91
N MET A 17 -37.23 5.79 16.00
CA MET A 17 -35.82 5.90 15.59
C MET A 17 -34.84 5.58 16.73
N MET A 18 -35.29 5.58 17.98
CA MET A 18 -34.43 5.32 19.15
C MET A 18 -34.54 3.88 19.68
N ASP A 19 -35.54 3.12 19.31
CA ASP A 19 -35.80 1.77 19.84
C ASP A 19 -35.10 0.63 19.07
N HIS A 20 -34.36 0.95 18.01
CA HIS A 20 -33.69 -0.07 17.18
C HIS A 20 -32.15 0.01 17.24
N TRP A 21 -31.58 0.08 18.42
CA TRP A 21 -30.26 -0.52 18.64
C TRP A 21 -30.44 -2.04 18.55
N GLU A 22 -30.48 -2.52 17.30
CA GLU A 22 -30.56 -3.95 17.11
C GLU A 22 -29.27 -4.58 17.60
N ILE A 23 -29.40 -5.61 18.43
CA ILE A 23 -28.26 -6.44 18.85
C ILE A 23 -27.43 -6.85 17.64
N ILE A 24 -28.05 -6.97 16.47
CA ILE A 24 -27.40 -7.28 15.21
C ILE A 24 -26.36 -6.20 14.78
N ASP A 25 -26.63 -4.91 15.04
CA ASP A 25 -25.67 -3.84 14.67
C ASP A 25 -24.44 -3.86 15.57
N LEU A 26 -24.64 -4.15 16.86
CA LEU A 26 -23.53 -4.38 17.77
C LEU A 26 -22.70 -5.59 17.35
N TYR A 27 -23.36 -6.67 16.94
CA TYR A 27 -22.69 -7.86 16.41
C TYR A 27 -21.89 -7.55 15.14
N LYS A 28 -22.46 -6.79 14.19
CA LYS A 28 -21.76 -6.32 13.00
C LYS A 28 -20.54 -5.46 13.35
N ALA A 29 -20.68 -4.54 14.30
CA ALA A 29 -19.57 -3.70 14.75
C ALA A 29 -18.44 -4.54 15.37
N LEU A 30 -18.76 -5.52 16.22
CA LEU A 30 -17.77 -6.43 16.81
C LEU A 30 -17.08 -7.30 15.75
N LEU A 31 -17.82 -7.79 14.76
CA LEU A 31 -17.25 -8.54 13.64
C LEU A 31 -16.33 -7.67 12.78
N ALA A 32 -16.73 -6.42 12.49
CA ALA A 32 -15.90 -5.48 11.74
C ALA A 32 -14.61 -5.12 12.49
N LEU A 33 -14.70 -4.94 13.81
CA LEU A 33 -13.55 -4.73 14.68
C LEU A 33 -12.61 -5.95 14.65
N ALA A 34 -13.13 -7.14 14.81
CA ALA A 34 -12.35 -8.38 14.76
C ALA A 34 -11.70 -8.59 13.38
N ALA A 35 -12.45 -8.43 12.30
CA ALA A 35 -11.94 -8.56 10.93
C ALA A 35 -10.83 -7.52 10.64
N GLY A 36 -11.05 -6.27 11.02
CA GLY A 36 -10.05 -5.21 10.88
C GLY A 36 -8.80 -5.47 11.72
N ALA A 37 -8.96 -6.00 12.95
CA ALA A 37 -7.83 -6.38 13.80
C ALA A 37 -7.03 -7.54 13.20
N ILE A 38 -7.68 -8.54 12.62
CA ILE A 38 -7.02 -9.67 11.95
C ILE A 38 -6.22 -9.18 10.73
N LEU A 39 -6.83 -8.36 9.86
CA LEU A 39 -6.15 -7.79 8.70
C LEU A 39 -5.00 -6.85 9.10
N GLY A 40 -5.22 -6.05 10.15
CA GLY A 40 -4.24 -5.07 10.63
C GLY A 40 -3.08 -5.68 11.41
N SER A 41 -3.26 -6.82 12.08
CA SER A 41 -2.21 -7.48 12.85
C SER A 41 -1.04 -7.91 11.97
N GLU A 42 -1.31 -8.44 10.79
CA GLU A 42 -0.25 -8.79 9.81
C GLU A 42 0.58 -7.56 9.42
N ARG A 43 -0.08 -6.41 9.28
CA ARG A 43 0.58 -5.14 8.92
C ARG A 43 1.45 -4.62 10.06
N GLU A 44 0.97 -4.70 11.29
CA GLU A 44 1.71 -4.33 12.50
C GLU A 44 2.97 -5.19 12.68
N PHE A 45 2.83 -6.53 12.56
CA PHE A 45 3.97 -7.46 12.67
C PHE A 45 5.06 -7.25 11.61
N LYS A 46 4.73 -6.62 10.49
CA LYS A 46 5.69 -6.34 9.39
C LYS A 46 6.11 -4.87 9.33
N ASP A 47 5.87 -4.07 10.37
CA ASP A 47 6.22 -2.64 10.44
C ASP A 47 5.78 -1.84 9.20
N LYS A 48 4.52 -2.03 8.75
CA LYS A 48 3.97 -1.33 7.60
C LYS A 48 3.24 -0.05 8.02
N ALA A 49 3.22 0.94 7.13
CA ALA A 49 2.70 2.28 7.39
C ALA A 49 1.26 2.31 7.94
N ALA A 50 0.36 1.44 7.48
CA ALA A 50 -0.98 1.27 8.04
C ALA A 50 -1.03 -0.04 8.85
N GLY A 51 -0.87 0.05 10.17
CA GLY A 51 -0.86 -1.06 11.12
C GLY A 51 -2.24 -1.40 11.68
N LEU A 52 -2.24 -2.12 12.81
CA LEU A 52 -3.43 -2.65 13.48
C LEU A 52 -4.52 -1.59 13.69
N LYS A 53 -4.16 -0.47 14.32
CA LYS A 53 -5.12 0.60 14.67
C LYS A 53 -5.80 1.18 13.41
N THR A 54 -5.02 1.52 12.41
CA THR A 54 -5.51 2.16 11.18
C THR A 54 -6.46 1.25 10.42
N ILE A 55 -6.08 -0.01 10.19
CA ILE A 55 -6.88 -0.97 9.45
C ILE A 55 -8.18 -1.30 10.19
N THR A 56 -8.10 -1.46 11.53
CA THR A 56 -9.29 -1.73 12.36
C THR A 56 -10.29 -0.58 12.29
N VAL A 57 -9.83 0.67 12.40
CA VAL A 57 -10.70 1.86 12.33
C VAL A 57 -11.33 2.00 10.94
N ILE A 58 -10.60 1.75 9.86
CA ILE A 58 -11.15 1.79 8.49
C ILE A 58 -12.24 0.74 8.31
N CYS A 59 -12.00 -0.50 8.76
CA CYS A 59 -12.98 -1.57 8.66
C CYS A 59 -14.26 -1.25 9.46
N LEU A 60 -14.10 -0.80 10.70
CA LEU A 60 -15.21 -0.42 11.58
C LEU A 60 -16.00 0.78 11.04
N GLY A 61 -15.33 1.82 10.56
CA GLY A 61 -15.97 3.00 9.97
C GLY A 61 -16.76 2.67 8.70
N SER A 62 -16.19 1.80 7.85
CA SER A 62 -16.88 1.33 6.64
C SER A 62 -18.13 0.50 6.97
N ALA A 63 -18.07 -0.34 8.00
CA ALA A 63 -19.25 -1.09 8.47
C ALA A 63 -20.33 -0.14 9.01
N LEU A 64 -19.94 0.88 9.78
CA LEU A 64 -20.88 1.89 10.28
C LEU A 64 -21.59 2.62 9.15
N PHE A 65 -20.86 3.12 8.15
CA PHE A 65 -21.46 3.81 7.01
C PHE A 65 -22.36 2.89 6.18
N ALA A 66 -22.03 1.60 6.04
CA ALA A 66 -22.87 0.62 5.37
C ALA A 66 -24.17 0.37 6.14
N ILE A 67 -24.12 0.23 7.47
CA ILE A 67 -25.30 0.07 8.34
C ILE A 67 -26.21 1.30 8.23
N ILE A 68 -25.64 2.52 8.33
CA ILE A 68 -26.40 3.77 8.20
C ILE A 68 -27.02 3.87 6.80
N SER A 69 -26.24 3.56 5.73
CA SER A 69 -26.71 3.59 4.35
C SER A 69 -27.93 2.70 4.16
N TYR A 70 -27.86 1.48 4.68
CA TYR A 70 -28.99 0.54 4.61
C TYR A 70 -30.21 1.06 5.36
N LYS A 71 -30.04 1.46 6.62
CA LYS A 71 -31.17 1.91 7.47
C LYS A 71 -31.86 3.16 6.95
N VAL A 72 -31.09 4.17 6.54
CA VAL A 72 -31.64 5.41 6.02
C VAL A 72 -32.22 5.22 4.62
N GLY A 73 -31.56 4.43 3.79
CA GLY A 73 -31.95 4.23 2.40
C GLY A 73 -33.20 3.35 2.20
N ILE A 74 -33.67 2.62 3.23
CA ILE A 74 -34.90 1.80 3.12
C ILE A 74 -36.10 2.68 2.73
N ALA A 75 -36.22 3.87 3.31
CA ALA A 75 -37.35 4.76 3.06
C ALA A 75 -37.40 5.28 1.61
N ASP A 76 -36.22 5.55 1.04
CA ASP A 76 -36.06 6.14 -0.29
C ASP A 76 -35.73 5.12 -1.39
N HIS A 77 -35.70 3.83 -1.07
CA HIS A 77 -35.23 2.72 -1.95
C HIS A 77 -33.78 2.93 -2.48
N GLU A 78 -32.94 3.62 -1.74
CA GLU A 78 -31.54 3.94 -2.09
C GLU A 78 -30.56 3.44 -1.03
N THR A 79 -30.65 2.19 -0.64
CA THR A 79 -29.90 1.60 0.48
C THR A 79 -28.37 1.62 0.30
N THR A 80 -27.85 1.91 -0.90
CA THR A 80 -26.42 1.90 -1.20
C THR A 80 -25.82 3.29 -1.41
N ARG A 81 -26.62 4.36 -1.36
CA ARG A 81 -26.16 5.71 -1.70
C ARG A 81 -25.00 6.19 -0.82
N ILE A 82 -25.12 6.09 0.50
CA ILE A 82 -24.03 6.50 1.42
C ILE A 82 -22.84 5.55 1.28
N ALA A 83 -23.09 4.25 1.17
CA ALA A 83 -22.05 3.24 1.04
C ALA A 83 -21.21 3.40 -0.24
N SER A 84 -21.78 3.91 -1.34
CA SER A 84 -21.05 4.16 -2.57
C SER A 84 -19.89 5.16 -2.39
N TYR A 85 -20.04 6.13 -1.49
CA TYR A 85 -19.01 7.09 -1.16
C TYR A 85 -17.84 6.50 -0.36
N ILE A 86 -18.01 5.33 0.28
CA ILE A 86 -16.90 4.63 0.94
C ILE A 86 -15.82 4.30 -0.08
N VAL A 87 -16.21 3.77 -1.25
CA VAL A 87 -15.27 3.35 -2.30
C VAL A 87 -14.44 4.54 -2.78
N SER A 88 -15.07 5.70 -2.98
CA SER A 88 -14.36 6.93 -3.37
C SER A 88 -13.47 7.47 -2.25
N GLY A 89 -13.99 7.56 -1.02
CA GLY A 89 -13.27 8.10 0.13
C GLY A 89 -12.03 7.28 0.51
N VAL A 90 -12.13 5.96 0.45
CA VAL A 90 -11.01 5.05 0.72
C VAL A 90 -9.92 5.18 -0.35
N GLY A 91 -10.29 5.50 -1.60
CA GLY A 91 -9.33 5.80 -2.66
C GLY A 91 -8.41 6.98 -2.30
N PHE A 92 -8.95 8.03 -1.68
CA PHE A 92 -8.17 9.17 -1.20
C PHE A 92 -7.18 8.77 -0.08
N ILE A 93 -7.63 7.98 0.90
CA ILE A 93 -6.76 7.47 1.98
C ILE A 93 -5.66 6.57 1.39
N GLY A 94 -6.04 5.69 0.45
CA GLY A 94 -5.10 4.82 -0.25
C GLY A 94 -4.04 5.58 -1.04
N ALA A 95 -4.42 6.64 -1.74
CA ALA A 95 -3.48 7.50 -2.44
C ALA A 95 -2.50 8.18 -1.47
N GLY A 96 -2.96 8.61 -0.29
CA GLY A 96 -2.15 9.26 0.74
C GLY A 96 -1.04 8.41 1.34
N VAL A 97 -1.06 7.08 1.16
CA VAL A 97 -0.01 6.19 1.67
C VAL A 97 0.96 5.71 0.58
N ILE A 98 0.78 6.17 -0.65
CA ILE A 98 1.66 5.85 -1.78
C ILE A 98 2.68 6.98 -1.93
N PHE A 99 3.95 6.63 -1.86
CA PHE A 99 5.06 7.56 -2.01
C PHE A 99 5.93 7.14 -3.19
N LYS A 100 6.34 8.12 -4.00
CA LYS A 100 7.30 7.94 -5.09
C LYS A 100 8.59 8.67 -4.75
N ASP A 101 9.69 7.93 -4.74
CA ASP A 101 11.04 8.46 -4.56
C ASP A 101 11.92 7.98 -5.71
N GLY A 102 12.17 8.86 -6.67
CA GLY A 102 12.83 8.53 -7.93
C GLY A 102 12.06 7.43 -8.69
N PRO A 103 12.73 6.33 -9.07
CA PRO A 103 12.11 5.20 -9.73
C PRO A 103 11.32 4.29 -8.77
N ASN A 104 11.50 4.48 -7.45
CA ASN A 104 10.89 3.61 -6.46
C ASN A 104 9.50 4.09 -6.03
N VAL A 105 8.53 3.17 -6.03
CA VAL A 105 7.18 3.42 -5.51
C VAL A 105 6.93 2.52 -4.31
N SER A 106 6.59 3.13 -3.18
CA SER A 106 6.27 2.44 -1.93
C SER A 106 4.79 2.66 -1.55
N GLY A 107 4.26 1.82 -0.66
CA GLY A 107 2.90 1.98 -0.15
C GLY A 107 1.79 1.31 -0.97
N LEU A 108 2.04 0.79 -2.19
CA LEU A 108 1.01 0.18 -3.06
C LEU A 108 0.25 -0.97 -2.37
N THR A 109 0.97 -1.91 -1.73
CA THR A 109 0.33 -3.01 -0.98
C THR A 109 -0.45 -2.49 0.22
N THR A 110 0.05 -1.45 0.89
CA THR A 110 -0.64 -0.80 2.01
C THR A 110 -1.96 -0.19 1.56
N ALA A 111 -1.97 0.53 0.45
CA ALA A 111 -3.18 1.08 -0.17
C ALA A 111 -4.19 -0.01 -0.53
N GLY A 112 -3.72 -1.13 -1.10
CA GLY A 112 -4.56 -2.28 -1.41
C GLY A 112 -5.22 -2.90 -0.17
N ILE A 113 -4.49 -3.04 0.93
CA ILE A 113 -5.05 -3.57 2.19
C ILE A 113 -6.04 -2.60 2.84
N ILE A 114 -5.79 -1.29 2.79
CA ILE A 114 -6.75 -0.27 3.22
C ILE A 114 -8.07 -0.43 2.45
N TRP A 115 -7.98 -0.61 1.14
CA TRP A 115 -9.14 -0.79 0.26
C TRP A 115 -9.91 -2.08 0.57
N VAL A 116 -9.21 -3.20 0.79
CA VAL A 116 -9.80 -4.48 1.19
C VAL A 116 -10.46 -4.38 2.57
N ALA A 117 -9.83 -3.73 3.55
CA ALA A 117 -10.39 -3.55 4.88
C ALA A 117 -11.72 -2.78 4.85
N ALA A 118 -11.80 -1.74 4.03
CA ALA A 118 -13.04 -1.00 3.81
C ALA A 118 -14.12 -1.86 3.14
N ALA A 119 -13.75 -2.66 2.13
CA ALA A 119 -14.68 -3.57 1.45
C ALA A 119 -15.22 -4.64 2.40
N VAL A 120 -14.35 -5.26 3.23
CA VAL A 120 -14.75 -6.25 4.25
C VAL A 120 -15.69 -5.62 5.28
N GLY A 121 -15.34 -4.41 5.78
CA GLY A 121 -16.22 -3.67 6.70
C GLY A 121 -17.58 -3.36 6.09
N THR A 122 -17.61 -2.90 4.84
CA THR A 122 -18.85 -2.62 4.10
C THR A 122 -19.72 -3.88 3.96
N ALA A 123 -19.11 -5.01 3.59
CA ALA A 123 -19.83 -6.29 3.48
C ALA A 123 -20.43 -6.73 4.83
N ILE A 124 -19.66 -6.61 5.93
CA ILE A 124 -20.16 -6.90 7.29
C ILE A 124 -21.33 -5.97 7.63
N GLY A 125 -21.23 -4.68 7.31
CA GLY A 125 -22.28 -3.69 7.54
C GLY A 125 -23.59 -4.02 6.83
N PHE A 126 -23.53 -4.52 5.61
CA PHE A 126 -24.69 -5.02 4.86
C PHE A 126 -25.18 -6.40 5.32
N GLY A 127 -24.41 -7.11 6.17
CA GLY A 127 -24.77 -8.46 6.64
C GLY A 127 -24.26 -9.59 5.75
N GLU A 128 -23.43 -9.29 4.76
CA GLU A 128 -22.81 -10.25 3.84
C GLU A 128 -21.60 -10.93 4.47
N PHE A 129 -21.80 -11.65 5.58
CA PHE A 129 -20.72 -12.21 6.41
C PHE A 129 -19.87 -13.25 5.68
N PHE A 130 -20.50 -14.10 4.86
CA PHE A 130 -19.78 -15.11 4.09
C PHE A 130 -18.87 -14.47 3.05
N LEU A 131 -19.36 -13.44 2.37
CA LEU A 131 -18.58 -12.68 1.41
C LEU A 131 -17.39 -12.00 2.09
N ALA A 132 -17.65 -11.31 3.21
CA ALA A 132 -16.61 -10.66 4.01
C ALA A 132 -15.51 -11.64 4.45
N ALA A 133 -15.90 -12.81 4.99
CA ALA A 133 -14.95 -13.84 5.43
C ALA A 133 -14.14 -14.40 4.25
N THR A 134 -14.78 -14.69 3.12
CA THR A 134 -14.11 -15.23 1.93
C THR A 134 -13.04 -14.29 1.41
N PHE A 135 -13.35 -13.00 1.22
CA PHE A 135 -12.39 -12.03 0.70
C PHE A 135 -11.33 -11.63 1.73
N MET A 136 -11.66 -11.65 3.02
CA MET A 136 -10.67 -11.48 4.09
C MET A 136 -9.64 -12.61 4.06
N VAL A 137 -10.07 -13.87 4.00
CA VAL A 137 -9.16 -15.02 3.93
C VAL A 137 -8.34 -14.99 2.65
N ALA A 138 -8.94 -14.71 1.50
CA ALA A 138 -8.24 -14.62 0.23
C ALA A 138 -7.14 -13.53 0.27
N SER A 139 -7.44 -12.36 0.81
CA SER A 139 -6.44 -11.28 0.93
C SER A 139 -5.31 -11.62 1.89
N LEU A 140 -5.59 -12.28 3.02
CA LEU A 140 -4.56 -12.77 3.93
C LEU A 140 -3.65 -13.81 3.24
N LEU A 141 -4.21 -14.76 2.50
CA LEU A 141 -3.43 -15.74 1.74
C LEU A 141 -2.48 -15.07 0.75
N ILE A 142 -2.94 -14.05 0.02
CA ILE A 142 -2.10 -13.28 -0.91
C ILE A 142 -0.97 -12.57 -0.17
N VAL A 143 -1.27 -11.93 0.94
CA VAL A 143 -0.27 -11.17 1.72
C VAL A 143 0.75 -12.09 2.38
N PHE A 144 0.32 -13.23 2.93
CA PHE A 144 1.21 -14.23 3.52
C PHE A 144 2.04 -14.98 2.46
N SER A 145 1.53 -15.15 1.24
CA SER A 145 2.29 -15.77 0.13
C SER A 145 3.36 -14.84 -0.46
N SER A 146 3.35 -13.55 -0.12
CA SER A 146 4.28 -12.54 -0.64
C SER A 146 5.77 -12.95 -0.56
N PRO A 147 6.32 -13.53 0.54
CA PRO A 147 7.71 -13.96 0.57
C PRO A 147 8.01 -15.11 -0.41
N ILE A 148 7.05 -16.01 -0.63
CA ILE A 148 7.19 -17.13 -1.58
C ILE A 148 7.18 -16.59 -3.00
N ILE A 149 6.21 -15.74 -3.31
CA ILE A 149 6.08 -15.05 -4.61
C ILE A 149 7.37 -14.25 -4.89
N ASN A 150 7.85 -13.50 -3.92
CA ASN A 150 9.09 -12.74 -4.04
C ASN A 150 10.30 -13.65 -4.28
N LYS A 151 10.37 -14.83 -3.66
CA LYS A 151 11.48 -15.78 -3.87
C LYS A 151 11.46 -16.36 -5.29
N VAL A 152 10.27 -16.66 -5.82
CA VAL A 152 10.11 -17.22 -7.18
C VAL A 152 10.33 -16.13 -8.25
N PHE A 153 9.85 -14.91 -8.02
CA PHE A 153 9.94 -13.82 -8.99
C PHE A 153 11.13 -12.87 -8.79
N ARG A 154 11.77 -12.86 -7.59
CA ARG A 154 12.96 -12.04 -7.25
C ARG A 154 14.29 -12.64 -7.69
N ALA A 155 14.33 -13.57 -8.63
CA ALA A 155 15.52 -13.76 -9.45
C ALA A 155 15.84 -12.46 -10.28
N LYS A 156 15.09 -11.36 -10.04
CA LYS A 156 15.22 -10.10 -10.74
C LYS A 156 16.13 -9.13 -10.01
N LYS A 157 16.99 -8.52 -10.80
CA LYS A 157 17.91 -7.44 -10.48
C LYS A 157 17.20 -6.34 -9.66
N GLN A 158 17.80 -5.91 -8.57
CA GLN A 158 17.35 -4.74 -7.79
C GLN A 158 18.00 -3.49 -8.38
N GLN A 159 17.19 -2.45 -8.61
CA GLN A 159 17.74 -1.14 -8.91
C GLN A 159 18.37 -0.57 -7.64
N ARG A 160 19.64 -0.18 -7.78
CA ARG A 160 20.44 0.44 -6.72
C ARG A 160 21.14 1.66 -7.29
N ARG A 161 21.35 2.65 -6.45
CA ARG A 161 22.15 3.82 -6.81
C ARG A 161 23.57 3.60 -6.34
N LEU A 162 24.47 3.33 -7.29
CA LEU A 162 25.90 3.25 -7.05
C LEU A 162 26.51 4.65 -7.16
N SER A 163 27.20 5.10 -6.13
CA SER A 163 27.97 6.34 -6.16
C SER A 163 29.41 6.02 -5.84
N PHE A 164 30.34 6.44 -6.69
CA PHE A 164 31.79 6.33 -6.39
C PHE A 164 32.53 7.60 -6.81
N ALA A 165 33.63 7.87 -6.13
CA ALA A 165 34.45 9.05 -6.33
C ALA A 165 35.85 8.65 -6.72
N ILE A 166 36.39 9.30 -7.77
CA ILE A 166 37.76 9.13 -8.26
C ILE A 166 38.44 10.49 -8.39
N GLU A 167 39.81 10.53 -8.35
CA GLU A 167 40.52 11.75 -8.65
C GLU A 167 40.42 12.09 -10.14
N ARG A 168 40.39 13.38 -10.47
CA ARG A 168 40.30 13.90 -11.84
C ARG A 168 41.38 13.36 -12.75
N ARG A 169 42.61 13.22 -12.25
CA ARG A 169 43.74 12.70 -13.01
C ARG A 169 43.61 11.24 -13.45
N HIS A 170 42.68 10.50 -12.86
CA HIS A 170 42.40 9.10 -13.17
C HIS A 170 41.04 8.92 -13.87
N GLN A 171 40.58 9.93 -14.59
CA GLN A 171 39.25 9.90 -15.26
C GLN A 171 39.08 8.74 -16.24
N GLU A 172 40.15 8.27 -16.88
CA GLU A 172 40.11 7.09 -17.76
C GLU A 172 39.73 5.79 -17.04
N HIS A 173 39.92 5.68 -15.72
CA HIS A 173 39.50 4.55 -14.92
C HIS A 173 37.99 4.46 -14.78
N LYS A 174 37.25 5.58 -14.95
CA LYS A 174 35.77 5.56 -14.99
C LYS A 174 35.24 4.58 -16.03
N ASP A 175 35.72 4.70 -17.27
CA ASP A 175 35.24 3.90 -18.38
C ASP A 175 35.61 2.42 -18.21
N ARG A 176 36.78 2.15 -17.60
CA ARG A 176 37.21 0.80 -17.22
C ARG A 176 36.33 0.21 -16.15
N ILE A 177 35.95 0.96 -15.10
CA ILE A 177 35.03 0.51 -14.04
C ILE A 177 33.68 0.22 -14.63
N LEU A 178 33.11 1.13 -15.42
CA LEU A 178 31.81 0.96 -16.04
C LEU A 178 31.81 -0.25 -17.01
N ALA A 179 32.87 -0.45 -17.79
CA ALA A 179 33.03 -1.61 -18.66
C ALA A 179 33.12 -2.93 -17.85
N ALA A 180 33.82 -2.94 -16.73
CA ALA A 180 33.90 -4.10 -15.84
C ALA A 180 32.52 -4.45 -15.23
N LEU A 181 31.73 -3.45 -14.84
CA LEU A 181 30.36 -3.64 -14.36
C LEU A 181 29.47 -4.23 -15.46
N ALA A 182 29.54 -3.70 -16.66
CA ALA A 182 28.82 -4.22 -17.82
C ALA A 182 29.22 -5.67 -18.17
N ALA A 183 30.51 -5.98 -18.15
CA ALA A 183 31.04 -7.32 -18.35
C ALA A 183 30.59 -8.32 -17.29
N ALA A 184 30.41 -7.86 -16.05
CA ALA A 184 29.82 -8.66 -14.96
C ALA A 184 28.29 -8.84 -15.11
N GLY A 185 27.68 -8.26 -16.16
CA GLY A 185 26.23 -8.33 -16.42
C GLY A 185 25.42 -7.52 -15.42
N ILE A 186 25.96 -6.37 -14.98
CA ILE A 186 25.26 -5.35 -14.23
C ILE A 186 24.80 -4.31 -15.23
N ASP A 187 23.48 -4.13 -15.37
CA ASP A 187 22.95 -3.11 -16.27
C ASP A 187 23.07 -1.75 -15.62
N ILE A 188 23.51 -0.78 -16.40
CA ILE A 188 23.68 0.62 -15.97
C ILE A 188 22.65 1.43 -16.75
N ASP A 189 21.63 1.97 -16.03
CA ASP A 189 20.49 2.64 -16.66
C ASP A 189 20.80 4.14 -16.88
N GLU A 190 21.35 4.83 -15.88
CA GLU A 190 21.59 6.26 -15.94
C GLU A 190 22.89 6.60 -15.20
N THR A 191 23.68 7.52 -15.75
CA THR A 191 24.94 7.95 -15.13
C THR A 191 24.99 9.47 -15.04
N THR A 192 25.13 9.98 -13.81
CA THR A 192 25.31 11.41 -13.52
C THR A 192 26.75 11.67 -13.07
N LEU A 193 27.35 12.72 -13.60
CA LEU A 193 28.71 13.13 -13.27
C LEU A 193 28.71 14.48 -12.54
N GLU A 194 29.21 14.51 -11.34
CA GLU A 194 29.44 15.75 -10.58
C GLU A 194 30.94 15.96 -10.36
N MET A 195 31.42 17.12 -10.73
CA MET A 195 32.81 17.51 -10.47
C MET A 195 32.87 18.52 -9.33
N ARG A 196 33.62 18.20 -8.28
CA ARG A 196 33.89 19.10 -7.16
C ARG A 196 35.39 19.16 -6.93
N GLN A 197 36.00 20.33 -7.20
CA GLN A 197 37.47 20.53 -7.12
C GLN A 197 38.21 19.50 -8.01
N ASP A 198 39.02 18.64 -7.41
CA ASP A 198 39.79 17.57 -8.10
C ASP A 198 39.16 16.17 -7.98
N ILE A 199 37.91 16.08 -7.49
CA ILE A 199 37.19 14.83 -7.30
C ILE A 199 36.05 14.75 -8.30
N LEU A 200 36.02 13.65 -9.07
CA LEU A 200 34.93 13.29 -9.96
C LEU A 200 34.03 12.26 -9.24
N LYS A 201 32.83 12.67 -8.88
CA LYS A 201 31.81 11.81 -8.33
C LYS A 201 30.92 11.30 -9.45
N ILE A 202 30.84 9.99 -9.58
CA ILE A 202 30.01 9.28 -10.56
C ILE A 202 28.86 8.64 -9.79
N THR A 203 27.63 8.95 -10.18
CA THR A 203 26.42 8.31 -9.65
C THR A 203 25.74 7.59 -10.79
N ALA A 204 25.58 6.28 -10.67
CA ALA A 204 24.95 5.42 -11.66
C ALA A 204 23.77 4.67 -11.05
N GLU A 205 22.65 4.61 -11.76
CA GLU A 205 21.56 3.70 -11.43
C GLU A 205 21.87 2.34 -12.05
N ILE A 206 22.01 1.31 -11.21
CA ILE A 206 22.41 -0.04 -11.61
C ILE A 206 21.34 -1.05 -11.26
N SER A 207 21.14 -2.02 -12.15
CA SER A 207 20.29 -3.17 -11.93
C SER A 207 21.13 -4.39 -11.55
N ILE A 208 21.12 -4.77 -10.26
CA ILE A 208 22.00 -5.81 -9.72
C ILE A 208 21.24 -6.91 -8.97
N SER A 209 21.68 -8.17 -9.13
CA SER A 209 21.19 -9.28 -8.32
C SER A 209 21.90 -9.34 -6.96
N GLN A 210 21.22 -9.89 -5.95
CA GLN A 210 21.77 -9.99 -4.59
C GLN A 210 23.11 -10.77 -4.52
N GLU A 211 23.31 -11.74 -5.41
CA GLU A 211 24.55 -12.50 -5.50
C GLU A 211 25.71 -11.65 -6.01
N LYS A 212 25.44 -10.77 -6.99
CA LYS A 212 26.44 -9.87 -7.58
C LYS A 212 26.75 -8.66 -6.70
N GLN A 213 25.91 -8.33 -5.72
CA GLN A 213 26.14 -7.22 -4.81
C GLN A 213 27.45 -7.42 -4.01
N LYS A 214 27.66 -8.61 -3.45
CA LYS A 214 28.90 -8.93 -2.71
C LYS A 214 30.15 -8.81 -3.61
N TRP A 215 30.02 -9.29 -4.85
CA TRP A 215 31.09 -9.15 -5.83
C TRP A 215 31.38 -7.68 -6.13
N LEU A 216 30.35 -6.85 -6.30
CA LEU A 216 30.50 -5.42 -6.57
C LEU A 216 31.19 -4.69 -5.43
N GLU A 217 30.78 -4.94 -4.18
CA GLU A 217 31.41 -4.35 -2.99
C GLU A 217 32.89 -4.73 -2.90
N GLN A 218 33.22 -6.00 -3.15
CA GLN A 218 34.61 -6.48 -3.18
C GLN A 218 35.40 -5.85 -4.33
N PHE A 219 34.85 -5.79 -5.53
CA PHE A 219 35.48 -5.17 -6.70
C PHE A 219 35.83 -3.72 -6.44
N LEU A 220 34.86 -2.91 -5.97
CA LEU A 220 35.06 -1.49 -5.70
C LEU A 220 36.02 -1.23 -4.53
N SER A 221 36.06 -2.10 -3.54
CA SER A 221 36.99 -1.97 -2.40
C SER A 221 38.45 -2.30 -2.74
N HIS A 222 38.70 -3.05 -3.82
CA HIS A 222 40.06 -3.41 -4.27
C HIS A 222 40.60 -2.50 -5.39
N GLU A 223 39.76 -1.60 -5.91
CA GLU A 223 40.20 -0.68 -6.98
C GLU A 223 40.97 0.51 -6.37
N GLU A 224 42.28 0.60 -6.66
CA GLU A 224 43.21 1.54 -6.02
C GLU A 224 42.86 3.03 -6.21
N HIS A 225 42.06 3.37 -7.23
CA HIS A 225 41.74 4.74 -7.59
C HIS A 225 40.39 5.23 -7.10
N ILE A 226 39.65 4.42 -6.38
CA ILE A 226 38.38 4.80 -5.76
C ILE A 226 38.64 5.39 -4.38
N ILE A 227 38.28 6.66 -4.19
CA ILE A 227 38.39 7.36 -2.90
C ILE A 227 37.30 6.94 -1.93
N SER A 228 36.09 6.83 -2.43
CA SER A 228 34.93 6.41 -1.67
C SER A 228 33.83 5.83 -2.58
N PHE A 229 33.05 4.91 -2.06
CA PHE A 229 31.86 4.43 -2.76
C PHE A 229 30.69 4.22 -1.77
N SER A 230 29.47 4.25 -2.30
CA SER A 230 28.23 3.90 -1.59
C SER A 230 27.26 3.18 -2.54
N LEU A 231 26.49 2.24 -2.00
CA LEU A 231 25.59 1.36 -2.74
C LEU A 231 24.16 1.41 -2.18
#